data_cef77fa46f71c958a0f17a64a767825c
#
_entry.id   cef77fa46f71c958a0f17a64a767825c
#
_cell.length_a   1.000
_cell.length_b   1.000
_cell.length_c   1.000
_cell.angle_alpha   90.00
_cell.angle_beta   90.00
_cell.angle_gamma   90.00
#
_symmetry.space_group_name_H-M   'P 1'
#
loop_
_entity.id
_entity.type
_entity.pdbx_description
1 polymer ?
#
loop_
_entity_poly.entity_id
_entity_poly.type
_entity_poly.pdbx_seq_one_letter_code
_entity_poly.pdbx_strand_id
1 'polypeptide(L)'
;MSTDTSDTSTGGTAADRTDATSARRTDNGPGILPGRVIEAETFARTGDSLARRSTIVHGSLRWWPIALLILLLVIPYSALPVPGLLDGPLGSPGSLQLIALCLLYGALATGYDLLLGRTGLLSFGHALYFATGLYATNLGMLELGLPFAAAAVFGVACAVALALLLGSVSLRVTGIGFSMVTLAFAQAGSILVQRNPGGITGGEEGRSAPAGRLPSALLGIENTANLYWIAVAYLVLTLAAVHWAVGSPIGRVWQGIKENERRVEVLGLRPYGYKLVAFVLAGALAAVGGVVYLLLTGGATPQAATSDATLSLLVMVVLGGSGTRWGPLLGGVLYTWAGHRLGDLANSTAIADLPAVLRVPLSQPLFLLGGLFVAVVYLLPGGLARLPARIRADRSVRSARSAGPAGATGVRPTGGNPA
;
A
#
# COMPACT_ATOMS: atom_id res chain seq x y z
N MET A 1 28.84 -62.46 -17.49
CA MET A 1 27.74 -63.31 -17.96
C MET A 1 26.95 -62.36 -18.87
N SER A 2 27.31 -62.30 -20.12
CA SER A 2 26.70 -63.05 -21.23
C SER A 2 25.32 -62.51 -21.50
N THR A 3 24.91 -62.00 -22.56
CA THR A 3 25.17 -62.11 -24.01
C THR A 3 24.16 -61.19 -24.69
N ASP A 4 24.50 -60.36 -25.63
CA ASP A 4 24.52 -60.66 -27.07
C ASP A 4 23.09 -60.78 -27.61
N THR A 5 22.68 -60.18 -28.62
CA THR A 5 23.04 -60.11 -30.03
C THR A 5 22.01 -59.29 -30.78
N SER A 6 22.34 -58.43 -31.67
CA SER A 6 22.32 -58.50 -33.15
C SER A 6 20.91 -58.48 -33.74
N ASP A 7 20.56 -57.95 -34.78
CA ASP A 7 21.18 -57.57 -36.04
C ASP A 7 20.08 -57.14 -37.04
N THR A 8 20.47 -56.42 -37.98
CA THR A 8 20.18 -56.39 -39.43
C THR A 8 18.92 -55.68 -39.88
N SER A 9 19.00 -54.73 -40.70
CA SER A 9 19.58 -54.45 -42.00
C SER A 9 18.50 -54.18 -43.05
N THR A 10 18.87 -53.34 -43.93
CA THR A 10 18.54 -53.19 -45.36
C THR A 10 17.27 -52.40 -45.66
N GLY A 11 17.23 -51.43 -46.51
CA GLY A 11 18.05 -51.08 -47.65
C GLY A 11 17.14 -50.61 -48.75
N GLY A 12 17.63 -49.74 -49.57
CA GLY A 12 17.18 -49.62 -50.95
C GLY A 12 16.52 -48.27 -51.31
N THR A 13 17.30 -47.35 -51.79
CA THR A 13 17.54 -46.95 -53.22
C THR A 13 16.31 -46.36 -53.92
N ALA A 14 16.48 -45.14 -54.25
CA ALA A 14 16.94 -44.52 -55.51
C ALA A 14 15.84 -43.95 -56.40
N ALA A 15 16.09 -42.71 -56.78
CA ALA A 15 15.99 -42.08 -58.12
C ALA A 15 14.60 -42.00 -58.75
N ASP A 16 14.18 -40.95 -59.31
CA ASP A 16 14.73 -40.17 -60.43
C ASP A 16 13.69 -39.15 -60.95
N ARG A 17 14.25 -38.05 -61.45
CA ARG A 17 13.78 -37.24 -62.59
C ARG A 17 12.53 -36.40 -62.57
N THR A 18 12.86 -35.09 -62.60
CA THR A 18 12.51 -34.13 -63.67
C THR A 18 11.05 -34.03 -64.11
N ASP A 19 10.46 -32.84 -63.93
CA ASP A 19 10.13 -32.01 -65.10
C ASP A 19 9.80 -30.59 -64.73
N ALA A 20 10.45 -29.68 -65.46
CA ALA A 20 10.19 -28.28 -65.48
C ALA A 20 8.93 -27.93 -66.24
N THR A 21 8.03 -27.19 -65.63
CA THR A 21 7.07 -26.42 -66.44
C THR A 21 6.82 -25.05 -65.79
N SER A 22 7.27 -24.08 -66.52
CA SER A 22 7.06 -22.64 -66.33
C SER A 22 5.54 -22.30 -66.25
N ALA A 23 5.13 -21.71 -65.14
CA ALA A 23 3.84 -21.03 -65.09
C ALA A 23 4.03 -19.61 -64.52
N ARG A 24 3.71 -18.69 -65.33
CA ARG A 24 3.61 -17.21 -65.20
C ARG A 24 3.18 -16.81 -63.80
N ARG A 25 4.03 -16.01 -63.18
CA ARG A 25 3.72 -15.19 -62.02
C ARG A 25 2.84 -14.04 -62.51
N THR A 26 1.55 -14.11 -62.25
CA THR A 26 0.64 -12.95 -62.27
C THR A 26 0.74 -12.27 -60.95
N ASP A 27 1.35 -11.12 -60.96
CA ASP A 27 1.44 -10.17 -59.85
C ASP A 27 0.03 -9.57 -59.57
N ASN A 28 -0.68 -10.17 -58.62
CA ASN A 28 -1.89 -9.57 -58.03
C ASN A 28 -1.52 -9.15 -56.60
N GLY A 29 -1.00 -7.93 -56.48
CA GLY A 29 -0.94 -7.24 -55.21
C GLY A 29 -2.32 -7.17 -54.58
N PRO A 30 -2.46 -7.34 -53.24
CA PRO A 30 -3.75 -7.27 -52.58
C PRO A 30 -4.32 -5.86 -52.72
N GLY A 31 -5.36 -5.72 -53.53
CA GLY A 31 -6.11 -4.49 -53.65
C GLY A 31 -6.61 -4.03 -52.27
N ILE A 32 -6.13 -2.89 -51.84
CA ILE A 32 -6.57 -2.23 -50.59
C ILE A 32 -8.03 -1.82 -50.82
N LEU A 33 -8.97 -2.51 -50.24
CA LEU A 33 -10.37 -2.17 -50.24
C LEU A 33 -10.56 -0.79 -49.60
N PRO A 34 -11.30 0.15 -50.21
CA PRO A 34 -11.46 1.52 -49.69
C PRO A 34 -12.09 1.63 -48.30
N GLY A 35 -12.75 0.58 -47.80
CA GLY A 35 -13.30 0.55 -46.45
C GLY A 35 -12.26 0.46 -45.32
N ARG A 36 -11.06 -0.11 -45.58
CA ARG A 36 -10.01 -0.20 -44.55
C ARG A 36 -9.30 1.11 -44.24
N VAL A 37 -9.27 2.04 -45.19
CA VAL A 37 -8.63 3.35 -45.00
C VAL A 37 -9.48 4.23 -44.08
N ILE A 38 -10.80 4.13 -44.18
CA ILE A 38 -11.75 4.92 -43.36
C ILE A 38 -11.71 4.44 -41.90
N GLU A 39 -11.56 3.11 -41.65
CA GLU A 39 -11.42 2.58 -40.32
C GLU A 39 -10.08 3.00 -39.68
N ALA A 40 -8.98 3.01 -40.41
CA ALA A 40 -7.68 3.41 -39.92
C ALA A 40 -7.63 4.90 -39.55
N GLU A 41 -8.23 5.80 -40.35
CA GLU A 41 -8.32 7.23 -40.01
C GLU A 41 -9.23 7.50 -38.79
N THR A 42 -10.33 6.74 -38.68
CA THR A 42 -11.23 6.86 -37.51
C THR A 42 -10.54 6.39 -36.24
N PHE A 43 -9.75 5.29 -36.29
CA PHE A 43 -8.96 4.81 -35.17
C PHE A 43 -7.83 5.80 -34.78
N ALA A 44 -7.15 6.40 -35.74
CA ALA A 44 -6.11 7.40 -35.50
C ALA A 44 -6.70 8.67 -34.84
N ARG A 45 -7.83 9.20 -35.31
CA ARG A 45 -8.50 10.34 -34.68
C ARG A 45 -9.02 10.05 -33.27
N THR A 46 -9.52 8.85 -33.04
CA THR A 46 -9.96 8.42 -31.69
C THR A 46 -8.76 8.25 -30.76
N GLY A 47 -7.66 7.70 -31.25
CA GLY A 47 -6.40 7.59 -30.51
C GLY A 47 -5.83 8.93 -30.08
N ASP A 48 -5.81 9.92 -30.99
CA ASP A 48 -5.31 11.28 -30.71
C ASP A 48 -6.20 12.03 -29.70
N SER A 49 -7.51 11.84 -29.76
CA SER A 49 -8.44 12.45 -28.80
C SER A 49 -8.29 11.85 -27.40
N LEU A 50 -8.01 10.55 -27.30
CA LEU A 50 -7.74 9.85 -26.05
C LEU A 50 -6.36 10.23 -25.49
N ALA A 51 -5.34 10.37 -26.34
CA ALA A 51 -4.01 10.82 -25.94
C ALA A 51 -4.03 12.28 -25.45
N ARG A 52 -4.74 13.18 -26.09
CA ARG A 52 -4.93 14.57 -25.63
C ARG A 52 -5.71 14.64 -24.31
N ARG A 53 -6.74 13.81 -24.10
CA ARG A 53 -7.45 13.76 -22.82
C ARG A 53 -6.59 13.20 -21.70
N SER A 54 -5.69 12.26 -21.99
CA SER A 54 -4.75 11.72 -20.98
C SER A 54 -3.72 12.76 -20.54
N THR A 55 -3.23 13.63 -21.44
CA THR A 55 -2.27 14.69 -21.12
C THR A 55 -2.88 15.79 -20.24
N ILE A 56 -4.13 16.17 -20.47
CA ILE A 56 -4.81 17.19 -19.64
C ILE A 56 -5.08 16.66 -18.22
N VAL A 57 -5.41 15.37 -18.07
CA VAL A 57 -5.64 14.75 -16.77
C VAL A 57 -4.32 14.55 -15.99
N HIS A 58 -3.19 14.33 -16.67
CA HIS A 58 -1.88 14.25 -16.02
C HIS A 58 -1.37 15.62 -15.52
N GLY A 59 -1.76 16.71 -16.17
CA GLY A 59 -1.38 18.07 -15.76
C GLY A 59 -2.02 18.49 -14.43
N SER A 60 -3.31 18.23 -14.23
CA SER A 60 -4.03 18.60 -13.00
C SER A 60 -3.66 17.71 -11.80
N LEU A 61 -3.22 16.46 -12.03
CA LEU A 61 -2.81 15.52 -10.98
C LEU A 61 -1.40 15.81 -10.44
N ARG A 62 -0.65 16.72 -11.06
CA ARG A 62 0.73 17.03 -10.69
C ARG A 62 0.81 17.98 -9.48
N TRP A 63 -0.24 18.77 -9.25
CA TRP A 63 -0.27 19.81 -8.21
C TRP A 63 -0.95 19.38 -6.90
N TRP A 64 -1.66 18.25 -6.89
CA TRP A 64 -2.41 17.82 -5.71
C TRP A 64 -1.54 17.47 -4.48
N PRO A 65 -0.29 16.90 -4.59
CA PRO A 65 0.53 16.71 -3.42
C PRO A 65 0.93 18.06 -2.78
N ILE A 66 1.09 19.10 -3.61
CA ILE A 66 1.32 20.46 -3.14
C ILE A 66 0.07 21.01 -2.45
N ALA A 67 -1.11 20.78 -3.02
CA ALA A 67 -2.37 21.17 -2.40
C ALA A 67 -2.60 20.46 -1.06
N LEU A 68 -2.27 19.16 -0.96
CA LEU A 68 -2.32 18.41 0.27
C LEU A 68 -1.33 18.96 1.31
N LEU A 69 -0.10 19.29 0.89
CA LEU A 69 0.91 19.89 1.76
C LEU A 69 0.45 21.26 2.27
N ILE A 70 -0.13 22.10 1.40
CA ILE A 70 -0.69 23.41 1.79
C ILE A 70 -1.86 23.21 2.76
N LEU A 71 -2.74 22.24 2.50
CA LEU A 71 -3.84 21.90 3.41
C LEU A 71 -3.31 21.53 4.79
N LEU A 72 -2.32 20.63 4.86
CA LEU A 72 -1.68 20.23 6.11
C LEU A 72 -1.00 21.40 6.82
N LEU A 73 -0.45 22.36 6.06
CA LEU A 73 0.21 23.53 6.61
C LEU A 73 -0.80 24.52 7.25
N VAL A 74 -2.02 24.58 6.74
CA VAL A 74 -3.07 25.48 7.22
C VAL A 74 -3.81 24.93 8.44
N ILE A 75 -3.88 23.62 8.63
CA ILE A 75 -4.64 22.96 9.70
C ILE A 75 -4.34 23.53 11.10
N PRO A 76 -3.08 23.68 11.56
CA PRO A 76 -2.78 24.15 12.92
C PRO A 76 -3.25 25.58 13.19
N TYR A 77 -3.39 26.39 12.15
CA TYR A 77 -3.77 27.79 12.23
C TYR A 77 -5.26 28.03 12.00
N SER A 78 -6.03 26.98 11.65
CA SER A 78 -7.44 27.10 11.36
C SER A 78 -8.30 26.92 12.63
N ALA A 79 -9.10 27.92 12.92
CA ALA A 79 -10.12 27.85 13.99
C ALA A 79 -11.46 27.31 13.51
N LEU A 80 -11.53 26.66 12.33
CA LEU A 80 -12.76 26.17 11.74
C LEU A 80 -13.31 24.99 12.57
N PRO A 81 -14.52 25.10 13.13
CA PRO A 81 -15.18 23.97 13.73
C PRO A 81 -15.70 23.03 12.62
N VAL A 82 -15.36 21.75 12.69
CA VAL A 82 -15.90 20.73 11.77
C VAL A 82 -16.75 19.76 12.59
N PRO A 83 -18.02 20.13 12.86
CA PRO A 83 -18.88 19.32 13.71
C PRO A 83 -19.09 17.93 13.09
N GLY A 84 -19.03 16.90 13.91
CA GLY A 84 -19.16 15.51 13.49
C GLY A 84 -17.90 14.85 12.95
N LEU A 85 -16.87 15.61 12.58
CA LEU A 85 -15.60 15.06 12.12
C LEU A 85 -14.52 15.09 13.23
N LEU A 86 -14.54 16.14 14.06
CA LEU A 86 -13.60 16.38 15.17
C LEU A 86 -14.37 16.90 16.39
N ASP A 87 -13.83 16.69 17.59
CA ASP A 87 -14.47 17.06 18.85
C ASP A 87 -14.30 18.54 19.20
N GLY A 88 -13.66 19.30 18.32
CA GLY A 88 -13.37 20.73 18.51
C GLY A 88 -12.90 21.42 17.25
N PRO A 89 -12.47 22.67 17.34
CA PRO A 89 -11.83 23.37 16.23
C PRO A 89 -10.60 22.61 15.74
N LEU A 90 -10.29 22.70 14.43
CA LEU A 90 -9.16 22.02 13.81
C LEU A 90 -7.82 22.29 14.51
N GLY A 91 -7.61 23.51 15.02
CA GLY A 91 -6.42 23.93 15.75
C GLY A 91 -6.40 23.54 17.23
N SER A 92 -7.44 22.85 17.76
CA SER A 92 -7.41 22.42 19.16
C SER A 92 -6.39 21.31 19.40
N PRO A 93 -5.76 21.22 20.60
CA PRO A 93 -4.75 20.21 20.91
C PRO A 93 -5.25 18.77 20.67
N GLY A 94 -6.49 18.47 21.05
CA GLY A 94 -7.08 17.13 20.84
C GLY A 94 -7.26 16.79 19.35
N SER A 95 -7.76 17.73 18.55
CA SER A 95 -7.90 17.55 17.10
C SER A 95 -6.55 17.39 16.42
N LEU A 96 -5.55 18.20 16.80
CA LEU A 96 -4.19 18.11 16.25
C LEU A 96 -3.53 16.76 16.60
N GLN A 97 -3.73 16.26 17.82
CA GLN A 97 -3.20 14.96 18.22
C GLN A 97 -3.85 13.82 17.44
N LEU A 98 -5.18 13.84 17.26
CA LEU A 98 -5.87 12.86 16.44
C LEU A 98 -5.39 12.89 14.99
N ILE A 99 -5.27 14.08 14.39
CA ILE A 99 -4.79 14.22 13.02
C ILE A 99 -3.34 13.74 12.92
N ALA A 100 -2.47 14.06 13.90
CA ALA A 100 -1.10 13.57 13.93
C ALA A 100 -1.02 12.04 13.96
N LEU A 101 -1.86 11.38 14.75
CA LEU A 101 -1.98 9.91 14.76
C LEU A 101 -2.50 9.37 13.42
N CYS A 102 -3.49 10.01 12.82
CA CYS A 102 -3.97 9.63 11.48
C CYS A 102 -2.87 9.73 10.42
N LEU A 103 -2.05 10.78 10.44
CA LEU A 103 -0.93 10.97 9.54
C LEU A 103 0.17 9.93 9.79
N LEU A 104 0.47 9.65 11.06
CA LEU A 104 1.45 8.62 11.44
C LEU A 104 1.05 7.25 10.92
N TYR A 105 -0.17 6.80 11.19
CA TYR A 105 -0.63 5.48 10.72
C TYR A 105 -0.82 5.43 9.21
N GLY A 106 -1.21 6.53 8.58
CA GLY A 106 -1.24 6.64 7.12
C GLY A 106 0.14 6.51 6.48
N ALA A 107 1.17 7.14 7.07
CA ALA A 107 2.55 6.99 6.65
C ALA A 107 3.06 5.57 6.89
N LEU A 108 2.78 5.00 8.06
CA LEU A 108 3.16 3.63 8.42
C LEU A 108 2.54 2.59 7.46
N ALA A 109 1.25 2.73 7.13
CA ALA A 109 0.57 1.92 6.14
C ALA A 109 1.20 2.05 4.75
N THR A 110 1.65 3.26 4.37
CA THR A 110 2.36 3.49 3.10
C THR A 110 3.74 2.81 3.08
N GLY A 111 4.45 2.82 4.20
CA GLY A 111 5.69 2.07 4.37
C GLY A 111 5.49 0.56 4.27
N TYR A 112 4.41 0.04 4.88
CA TYR A 112 4.05 -1.37 4.80
C TYR A 112 3.62 -1.80 3.38
N ASP A 113 2.96 -0.92 2.62
CA ASP A 113 2.57 -1.18 1.23
C ASP A 113 3.78 -1.43 0.31
N LEU A 114 4.96 -0.97 0.69
CA LEU A 114 6.19 -1.30 -0.04
C LEU A 114 6.42 -2.82 -0.10
N LEU A 115 6.09 -3.53 0.98
CA LEU A 115 6.17 -5.00 1.04
C LEU A 115 4.97 -5.64 0.35
N LEU A 116 3.75 -5.35 0.82
CA LEU A 116 2.54 -6.00 0.32
C LEU A 116 2.20 -5.57 -1.11
N GLY A 117 2.18 -4.28 -1.35
CA GLY A 117 1.67 -3.71 -2.59
C GLY A 117 2.69 -3.69 -3.73
N ARG A 118 3.99 -3.63 -3.43
CA ARG A 118 5.04 -3.51 -4.46
C ARG A 118 5.85 -4.78 -4.67
N THR A 119 6.18 -5.51 -3.61
CA THR A 119 6.95 -6.77 -3.72
C THR A 119 6.08 -8.02 -3.62
N GLY A 120 4.82 -7.90 -3.17
CA GLY A 120 3.93 -9.05 -2.96
C GLY A 120 4.25 -9.86 -1.71
N LEU A 121 5.06 -9.33 -0.79
CA LEU A 121 5.43 -9.99 0.47
C LEU A 121 4.43 -9.66 1.57
N LEU A 122 3.67 -10.64 2.02
CA LEU A 122 2.76 -10.51 3.14
C LEU A 122 3.50 -10.80 4.46
N SER A 123 3.94 -9.75 5.15
CA SER A 123 4.63 -9.86 6.44
C SER A 123 3.68 -9.57 7.61
N PHE A 124 3.55 -10.52 8.53
CA PHE A 124 2.83 -10.29 9.79
C PHE A 124 3.72 -9.77 10.92
N GLY A 125 5.00 -9.50 10.63
CA GLY A 125 5.99 -9.06 11.61
C GLY A 125 6.26 -7.55 11.61
N HIS A 126 5.50 -6.73 10.90
CA HIS A 126 5.87 -5.32 10.69
C HIS A 126 5.81 -4.48 11.96
N ALA A 127 4.83 -4.75 12.85
CA ALA A 127 4.73 -4.09 14.16
C ALA A 127 5.96 -4.34 15.06
N LEU A 128 6.69 -5.43 14.86
CA LEU A 128 7.91 -5.71 15.60
C LEU A 128 8.99 -4.65 15.37
N TYR A 129 9.17 -4.19 14.10
CA TYR A 129 10.15 -3.14 13.76
C TYR A 129 9.71 -1.77 14.27
N PHE A 130 8.41 -1.49 14.20
CA PHE A 130 7.80 -0.31 14.79
C PHE A 130 8.03 -0.29 16.31
N ALA A 131 7.72 -1.38 17.01
CA ALA A 131 7.92 -1.52 18.44
C ALA A 131 9.41 -1.47 18.82
N THR A 132 10.30 -2.05 18.01
CA THR A 132 11.75 -1.97 18.25
C THR A 132 12.22 -0.52 18.18
N GLY A 133 11.79 0.27 17.20
CA GLY A 133 12.09 1.70 17.13
C GLY A 133 11.59 2.45 18.36
N LEU A 134 10.36 2.19 18.79
CA LEU A 134 9.71 2.75 19.97
C LEU A 134 10.47 2.42 21.26
N TYR A 135 10.63 1.13 21.55
CA TYR A 135 11.22 0.65 22.80
C TYR A 135 12.72 0.93 22.88
N ALA A 136 13.48 0.67 21.82
CA ALA A 136 14.92 0.92 21.83
C ALA A 136 15.26 2.41 21.98
N THR A 137 14.44 3.30 21.40
CA THR A 137 14.59 4.75 21.63
C THR A 137 14.31 5.10 23.10
N ASN A 138 13.22 4.59 23.67
CA ASN A 138 12.87 4.84 25.07
C ASN A 138 13.95 4.32 26.02
N LEU A 139 14.43 3.10 25.78
CA LEU A 139 15.53 2.48 26.57
C LEU A 139 16.85 3.23 26.40
N GLY A 140 17.16 3.69 25.19
CA GLY A 140 18.35 4.53 24.94
C GLY A 140 18.36 5.79 25.79
N MET A 141 17.19 6.41 25.97
CA MET A 141 17.07 7.55 26.88
C MET A 141 17.15 7.18 28.35
N LEU A 142 16.49 6.10 28.77
CA LEU A 142 16.36 5.72 30.17
C LEU A 142 17.63 5.06 30.72
N GLU A 143 18.14 4.04 30.05
CA GLU A 143 19.24 3.20 30.54
C GLU A 143 20.63 3.71 30.11
N LEU A 144 20.74 4.11 28.81
CA LEU A 144 22.02 4.58 28.28
C LEU A 144 22.26 6.07 28.48
N GLY A 145 21.27 6.80 28.99
CA GLY A 145 21.43 8.20 29.26
C GLY A 145 21.53 9.11 28.02
N LEU A 146 21.17 8.62 26.85
CA LEU A 146 21.32 9.33 25.59
C LEU A 146 20.33 10.50 25.47
N PRO A 147 20.74 11.63 24.84
CA PRO A 147 19.79 12.65 24.43
C PRO A 147 18.84 12.09 23.37
N PHE A 148 17.62 12.66 23.26
CA PHE A 148 16.57 12.14 22.39
C PHE A 148 17.04 11.84 20.95
N ALA A 149 17.77 12.74 20.31
CA ALA A 149 18.24 12.56 18.94
C ALA A 149 19.17 11.34 18.78
N ALA A 150 20.10 11.15 19.72
CA ALA A 150 20.99 9.96 19.71
C ALA A 150 20.22 8.68 20.01
N ALA A 151 19.27 8.72 20.96
CA ALA A 151 18.39 7.60 21.27
C ALA A 151 17.50 7.20 20.08
N ALA A 152 16.98 8.17 19.32
CA ALA A 152 16.21 7.93 18.12
C ALA A 152 17.04 7.22 17.03
N VAL A 153 18.27 7.69 16.79
CA VAL A 153 19.20 7.03 15.86
C VAL A 153 19.53 5.62 16.32
N PHE A 154 19.78 5.44 17.62
CA PHE A 154 20.03 4.12 18.22
C PHE A 154 18.82 3.18 18.02
N GLY A 155 17.60 3.65 18.29
CA GLY A 155 16.38 2.86 18.12
C GLY A 155 16.15 2.43 16.66
N VAL A 156 16.34 3.34 15.71
CA VAL A 156 16.25 3.02 14.28
C VAL A 156 17.36 2.04 13.86
N ALA A 157 18.59 2.23 14.33
CA ALA A 157 19.71 1.31 14.03
C ALA A 157 19.44 -0.12 14.57
N CYS A 158 18.93 -0.25 15.80
CA CYS A 158 18.50 -1.54 16.36
C CYS A 158 17.41 -2.19 15.50
N ALA A 159 16.42 -1.45 15.07
CA ALA A 159 15.33 -1.98 14.22
C ALA A 159 15.83 -2.39 12.84
N VAL A 160 16.74 -1.63 12.22
CA VAL A 160 17.37 -1.98 10.94
C VAL A 160 18.22 -3.25 11.09
N ALA A 161 19.01 -3.37 12.15
CA ALA A 161 19.78 -4.57 12.45
C ALA A 161 18.87 -5.79 12.65
N LEU A 162 17.77 -5.62 13.37
CA LEU A 162 16.77 -6.67 13.58
C LEU A 162 16.07 -7.03 12.24
N ALA A 163 15.73 -6.05 11.42
CA ALA A 163 15.12 -6.27 10.10
C ALA A 163 16.09 -7.01 9.15
N LEU A 164 17.38 -6.70 9.17
CA LEU A 164 18.41 -7.44 8.43
C LEU A 164 18.51 -8.88 8.92
N LEU A 165 18.57 -9.08 10.23
CA LEU A 165 18.70 -10.42 10.84
C LEU A 165 17.47 -11.27 10.52
N LEU A 166 16.28 -10.82 10.89
CA LEU A 166 15.04 -11.58 10.73
C LEU A 166 14.63 -11.69 9.25
N GLY A 167 14.85 -10.63 8.46
CA GLY A 167 14.60 -10.64 7.03
C GLY A 167 15.48 -11.63 6.29
N SER A 168 16.77 -11.75 6.68
CA SER A 168 17.69 -12.73 6.10
C SER A 168 17.28 -14.18 6.32
N VAL A 169 16.63 -14.46 7.43
CA VAL A 169 16.10 -15.79 7.77
C VAL A 169 14.73 -16.01 7.11
N SER A 170 13.80 -15.06 7.28
CA SER A 170 12.42 -15.20 6.81
C SER A 170 12.32 -15.31 5.29
N LEU A 171 13.14 -14.59 4.53
CA LEU A 171 13.11 -14.58 3.07
C LEU A 171 13.69 -15.85 2.43
N ARG A 172 14.20 -16.80 3.21
CA ARG A 172 14.57 -18.13 2.70
C ARG A 172 13.36 -19.02 2.44
N VAL A 173 12.22 -18.65 3.02
CA VAL A 173 10.94 -19.32 2.83
C VAL A 173 10.04 -18.44 1.95
N THR A 174 9.26 -19.05 1.08
CA THR A 174 8.39 -18.34 0.12
C THR A 174 6.90 -18.52 0.45
N GLY A 175 6.09 -17.60 -0.08
CA GLY A 175 4.62 -17.68 0.03
C GLY A 175 4.12 -17.62 1.47
N ILE A 176 3.20 -18.53 1.83
CA ILE A 176 2.58 -18.59 3.16
C ILE A 176 3.62 -18.85 4.26
N GLY A 177 4.67 -19.65 3.96
CA GLY A 177 5.74 -19.93 4.92
C GLY A 177 6.44 -18.66 5.41
N PHE A 178 6.72 -17.70 4.52
CA PHE A 178 7.28 -16.39 4.90
C PHE A 178 6.36 -15.66 5.88
N SER A 179 5.06 -15.64 5.61
CA SER A 179 4.07 -14.98 6.49
C SER A 179 4.02 -15.60 7.87
N MET A 180 4.08 -16.94 7.96
CA MET A 180 4.07 -17.67 9.24
C MET A 180 5.36 -17.42 10.04
N VAL A 181 6.53 -17.42 9.41
CA VAL A 181 7.81 -17.13 10.08
C VAL A 181 7.82 -15.70 10.61
N THR A 182 7.35 -14.72 9.85
CA THR A 182 7.29 -13.33 10.33
C THR A 182 6.27 -13.14 11.45
N LEU A 183 5.16 -13.89 11.45
CA LEU A 183 4.20 -13.93 12.55
C LEU A 183 4.82 -14.52 13.82
N ALA A 184 5.56 -15.61 13.70
CA ALA A 184 6.24 -16.24 14.85
C ALA A 184 7.25 -15.28 15.50
N PHE A 185 8.02 -14.53 14.70
CA PHE A 185 8.92 -13.52 15.23
C PHE A 185 8.19 -12.36 15.90
N ALA A 186 7.07 -11.91 15.33
CA ALA A 186 6.24 -10.87 15.92
C ALA A 186 5.67 -11.31 17.28
N GLN A 187 5.17 -12.55 17.38
CA GLN A 187 4.67 -13.11 18.63
C GLN A 187 5.78 -13.25 19.66
N ALA A 188 6.95 -13.73 19.27
CA ALA A 188 8.11 -13.82 20.18
C ALA A 188 8.48 -12.43 20.74
N GLY A 189 8.51 -11.40 19.87
CA GLY A 189 8.76 -10.01 20.28
C GLY A 189 7.68 -9.46 21.20
N SER A 190 6.40 -9.71 20.90
CA SER A 190 5.28 -9.30 21.75
C SER A 190 5.34 -9.94 23.14
N ILE A 191 5.61 -11.24 23.21
CA ILE A 191 5.79 -11.97 24.47
C ILE A 191 6.99 -11.42 25.26
N LEU A 192 8.10 -11.11 24.58
CA LEU A 192 9.28 -10.52 25.21
C LEU A 192 8.95 -9.19 25.88
N VAL A 193 8.20 -8.32 25.17
CA VAL A 193 7.76 -7.02 25.71
C VAL A 193 6.85 -7.19 26.92
N GLN A 194 5.85 -8.10 26.85
CA GLN A 194 4.88 -8.33 27.92
C GLN A 194 5.50 -9.00 29.14
N ARG A 195 6.41 -9.96 28.93
CA ARG A 195 7.11 -10.66 30.02
C ARG A 195 8.07 -9.77 30.79
N ASN A 196 8.46 -8.64 30.22
CA ASN A 196 9.32 -7.64 30.87
C ASN A 196 10.59 -8.22 31.55
N PRO A 197 11.45 -8.94 30.81
CA PRO A 197 12.63 -9.53 31.40
C PRO A 197 13.54 -8.44 31.96
N GLY A 198 13.85 -8.55 33.25
CA GLY A 198 14.70 -7.57 33.94
C GLY A 198 14.06 -6.18 34.19
N GLY A 199 12.75 -6.03 34.05
CA GLY A 199 12.06 -4.74 34.28
C GLY A 199 12.30 -3.67 33.22
N ILE A 200 12.79 -4.08 32.03
CA ILE A 200 13.29 -3.17 31.02
C ILE A 200 12.15 -2.55 30.17
N THR A 201 11.13 -3.33 29.85
CA THR A 201 10.05 -2.92 28.91
C THR A 201 8.84 -2.30 29.59
N GLY A 202 8.70 -2.47 30.92
CA GLY A 202 7.52 -2.04 31.67
C GLY A 202 6.34 -3.01 31.62
N GLY A 203 6.45 -4.14 30.90
CA GLY A 203 5.42 -5.19 30.84
C GLY A 203 4.11 -4.70 30.26
N GLU A 204 3.00 -5.07 30.90
CA GLU A 204 1.63 -4.72 30.45
C GLU A 204 1.31 -3.22 30.59
N GLU A 205 1.93 -2.54 31.55
CA GLU A 205 1.72 -1.09 31.77
C GLU A 205 2.48 -0.23 30.76
N GLY A 206 3.54 -0.80 30.13
CA GLY A 206 4.44 -0.04 29.28
C GLY A 206 5.40 0.84 30.07
N ARG A 207 6.10 1.75 29.42
CA ARG A 207 7.10 2.60 30.04
C ARG A 207 7.04 4.03 29.53
N SER A 208 6.80 4.98 30.41
CA SER A 208 6.75 6.41 30.06
C SER A 208 8.10 6.92 29.56
N ALA A 209 8.08 7.86 28.64
CA ALA A 209 9.28 8.54 28.17
C ALA A 209 9.80 9.49 29.25
N PRO A 210 11.14 9.58 29.45
CA PRO A 210 11.72 10.47 30.45
C PRO A 210 11.61 11.93 30.01
N ALA A 211 10.70 12.70 30.64
CA ALA A 211 10.45 14.10 30.32
C ALA A 211 11.70 14.99 30.37
N GLY A 212 12.63 14.69 31.31
CA GLY A 212 13.89 15.47 31.45
C GLY A 212 14.89 15.29 30.29
N ARG A 213 14.66 14.35 29.35
CA ARG A 213 15.52 14.09 28.18
C ARG A 213 14.86 14.43 26.85
N LEU A 214 13.56 14.71 26.88
CA LEU A 214 12.84 15.23 25.73
C LEU A 214 13.07 16.73 25.61
N PRO A 215 13.18 17.26 24.38
CA PRO A 215 13.22 18.70 24.16
C PRO A 215 11.98 19.37 24.76
N SER A 216 12.13 20.49 25.45
CA SER A 216 11.02 21.23 26.08
C SER A 216 9.95 21.66 25.05
N ALA A 217 10.35 21.89 23.81
CA ALA A 217 9.46 22.20 22.68
C ALA A 217 8.51 21.05 22.28
N LEU A 218 8.70 19.83 22.80
CA LEU A 218 7.88 18.64 22.52
C LEU A 218 7.08 18.18 23.73
N LEU A 219 7.20 18.88 24.86
CA LEU A 219 6.51 18.58 26.10
C LEU A 219 5.35 19.54 26.32
N GLY A 220 4.24 18.99 26.83
CA GLY A 220 3.06 19.78 27.22
C GLY A 220 2.04 19.97 26.11
N ILE A 221 0.81 20.25 26.53
CA ILE A 221 -0.37 20.41 25.66
C ILE A 221 -0.20 21.63 24.72
N GLU A 222 0.52 22.65 25.17
CA GLU A 222 0.79 23.86 24.37
C GLU A 222 1.65 23.57 23.14
N ASN A 223 2.48 22.52 23.19
CA ASN A 223 3.38 22.12 22.13
C ASN A 223 2.81 21.05 21.18
N THR A 224 1.52 20.76 21.24
CA THR A 224 0.86 19.75 20.36
C THR A 224 1.02 20.11 18.88
N ALA A 225 1.12 21.39 18.54
CA ALA A 225 1.42 21.84 17.19
C ALA A 225 2.80 21.35 16.70
N ASN A 226 3.82 21.32 17.58
CA ASN A 226 5.15 20.80 17.22
C ASN A 226 5.12 19.29 16.99
N LEU A 227 4.35 18.56 17.79
CA LEU A 227 4.15 17.11 17.60
C LEU A 227 3.42 16.82 16.28
N TYR A 228 2.44 17.62 15.93
CA TYR A 228 1.78 17.56 14.62
C TYR A 228 2.79 17.76 13.47
N TRP A 229 3.69 18.74 13.57
CA TRP A 229 4.72 18.99 12.54
C TRP A 229 5.69 17.82 12.40
N ILE A 230 6.03 17.15 13.50
CA ILE A 230 6.86 15.92 13.44
C ILE A 230 6.11 14.79 12.69
N ALA A 231 4.81 14.62 12.94
CA ALA A 231 4.01 13.64 12.21
C ALA A 231 3.91 13.97 10.71
N VAL A 232 3.76 15.26 10.36
CA VAL A 232 3.81 15.72 8.95
C VAL A 232 5.19 15.46 8.34
N ALA A 233 6.27 15.77 9.06
CA ALA A 233 7.64 15.49 8.59
C ALA A 233 7.87 13.99 8.34
N TYR A 234 7.39 13.12 9.23
CA TYR A 234 7.45 11.68 9.05
C TYR A 234 6.64 11.21 7.83
N LEU A 235 5.43 11.76 7.63
CA LEU A 235 4.64 11.49 6.45
C LEU A 235 5.39 11.85 5.15
N VAL A 236 5.93 13.08 5.09
CA VAL A 236 6.68 13.56 3.93
C VAL A 236 7.92 12.70 3.68
N LEU A 237 8.67 12.35 4.74
CA LEU A 237 9.82 11.46 4.67
C LEU A 237 9.44 10.11 4.09
N THR A 238 8.38 9.50 4.61
CA THR A 238 7.91 8.17 4.16
C THR A 238 7.43 8.21 2.71
N LEU A 239 6.63 9.21 2.34
CA LEU A 239 6.18 9.38 0.95
C LEU A 239 7.34 9.61 -0.01
N ALA A 240 8.32 10.43 0.38
CA ALA A 240 9.52 10.69 -0.42
C ALA A 240 10.37 9.42 -0.58
N ALA A 241 10.62 8.70 0.51
CA ALA A 241 11.38 7.44 0.51
C ALA A 241 10.72 6.37 -0.36
N VAL A 242 9.40 6.16 -0.20
CA VAL A 242 8.65 5.19 -1.00
C VAL A 242 8.58 5.63 -2.47
N HIS A 243 8.37 6.91 -2.75
CA HIS A 243 8.34 7.42 -4.12
C HIS A 243 9.69 7.23 -4.83
N TRP A 244 10.78 7.58 -4.14
CA TRP A 244 12.14 7.39 -4.64
C TRP A 244 12.45 5.91 -4.87
N ALA A 245 12.14 5.04 -3.91
CA ALA A 245 12.39 3.61 -3.97
C ALA A 245 11.60 2.94 -5.12
N VAL A 246 10.32 3.26 -5.26
CA VAL A 246 9.46 2.71 -6.34
C VAL A 246 9.85 3.27 -7.71
N GLY A 247 10.32 4.52 -7.80
CA GLY A 247 10.80 5.13 -9.04
C GLY A 247 12.17 4.63 -9.50
N SER A 248 12.93 3.99 -8.62
CA SER A 248 14.27 3.48 -8.88
C SER A 248 14.26 2.22 -9.79
N PRO A 249 15.42 1.83 -10.36
CA PRO A 249 15.56 0.53 -11.04
C PRO A 249 15.16 -0.66 -10.16
N ILE A 250 15.44 -0.58 -8.84
CA ILE A 250 15.09 -1.59 -7.84
C ILE A 250 13.56 -1.75 -7.74
N GLY A 251 12.82 -0.63 -7.77
CA GLY A 251 11.35 -0.65 -7.72
C GLY A 251 10.72 -1.36 -8.92
N ARG A 252 11.33 -1.29 -10.11
CA ARG A 252 10.89 -2.07 -11.27
C ARG A 252 11.10 -3.58 -11.09
N VAL A 253 12.21 -3.97 -10.47
CA VAL A 253 12.48 -5.37 -10.14
C VAL A 253 11.47 -5.89 -9.11
N TRP A 254 11.09 -5.10 -8.11
CA TRP A 254 10.04 -5.48 -7.14
C TRP A 254 8.71 -5.78 -7.81
N GLN A 255 8.30 -4.95 -8.78
CA GLN A 255 7.07 -5.20 -9.55
C GLN A 255 7.17 -6.51 -10.34
N GLY A 256 8.31 -6.77 -10.98
CA GLY A 256 8.57 -8.02 -11.67
C GLY A 256 8.50 -9.25 -10.73
N ILE A 257 9.08 -9.15 -9.53
CA ILE A 257 9.03 -10.20 -8.50
C ILE A 257 7.57 -10.46 -8.07
N LYS A 258 6.78 -9.40 -7.86
CA LYS A 258 5.37 -9.51 -7.50
C LYS A 258 4.54 -10.23 -8.56
N GLU A 259 4.81 -9.96 -9.85
CA GLU A 259 4.10 -10.62 -10.95
C GLU A 259 4.53 -12.07 -11.13
N ASN A 260 5.82 -12.34 -11.19
CA ASN A 260 6.37 -13.68 -11.34
C ASN A 260 7.85 -13.72 -10.95
N GLU A 261 8.15 -14.21 -9.76
CA GLU A 261 9.50 -14.31 -9.22
C GLU A 261 10.43 -15.18 -10.10
N ARG A 262 9.91 -16.31 -10.61
CA ARG A 262 10.68 -17.22 -11.45
C ARG A 262 11.09 -16.58 -12.77
N ARG A 263 10.24 -15.69 -13.32
CA ARG A 263 10.62 -14.95 -14.54
C ARG A 263 11.80 -14.01 -14.29
N VAL A 264 11.87 -13.38 -13.12
CA VAL A 264 12.99 -12.52 -12.72
C VAL A 264 14.29 -13.33 -12.56
N GLU A 265 14.20 -14.54 -12.03
CA GLU A 265 15.35 -15.46 -11.93
C GLU A 265 15.90 -15.88 -13.30
N VAL A 266 15.03 -16.20 -14.25
CA VAL A 266 15.41 -16.55 -15.62
C VAL A 266 16.15 -15.39 -16.33
N LEU A 267 15.83 -14.14 -15.96
CA LEU A 267 16.56 -12.95 -16.44
C LEU A 267 17.94 -12.76 -15.78
N GLY A 268 18.37 -13.66 -14.90
CA GLY A 268 19.66 -13.63 -14.23
C GLY A 268 19.72 -12.76 -12.97
N LEU A 269 18.58 -12.20 -12.51
CA LEU A 269 18.51 -11.43 -11.28
C LEU A 269 18.26 -12.35 -10.08
N ARG A 270 18.79 -11.98 -8.91
CA ARG A 270 18.58 -12.72 -7.65
C ARG A 270 17.49 -12.05 -6.81
N PRO A 271 16.23 -12.53 -6.76
CA PRO A 271 15.11 -11.89 -6.08
C PRO A 271 15.34 -11.67 -4.59
N TYR A 272 16.06 -12.58 -3.93
CA TYR A 272 16.33 -12.52 -2.50
C TYR A 272 16.93 -11.18 -2.04
N GLY A 273 17.96 -10.68 -2.71
CA GLY A 273 18.61 -9.42 -2.35
C GLY A 273 17.65 -8.22 -2.49
N TYR A 274 16.86 -8.19 -3.56
CA TYR A 274 15.87 -7.14 -3.81
C TYR A 274 14.74 -7.17 -2.77
N LYS A 275 14.26 -8.35 -2.39
CA LYS A 275 13.26 -8.54 -1.33
C LYS A 275 13.81 -8.08 0.02
N LEU A 276 15.09 -8.41 0.34
CA LEU A 276 15.72 -8.00 1.59
C LEU A 276 15.84 -6.48 1.68
N VAL A 277 16.22 -5.79 0.60
CA VAL A 277 16.26 -4.32 0.57
C VAL A 277 14.88 -3.72 0.83
N ALA A 278 13.81 -4.24 0.20
CA ALA A 278 12.45 -3.78 0.47
C ALA A 278 12.04 -4.00 1.92
N PHE A 279 12.39 -5.15 2.48
CA PHE A 279 12.06 -5.54 3.84
C PHE A 279 12.75 -4.64 4.88
N VAL A 280 14.04 -4.38 4.70
CA VAL A 280 14.81 -3.50 5.59
C VAL A 280 14.37 -2.05 5.47
N LEU A 281 14.09 -1.57 4.26
CA LEU A 281 13.59 -0.21 4.05
C LEU A 281 12.23 0.00 4.71
N ALA A 282 11.30 -0.95 4.53
CA ALA A 282 10.00 -0.89 5.17
C ALA A 282 10.12 -0.98 6.72
N GLY A 283 10.99 -1.84 7.24
CA GLY A 283 11.28 -1.94 8.66
C GLY A 283 11.91 -0.66 9.24
N ALA A 284 12.82 -0.02 8.49
CA ALA A 284 13.42 1.26 8.90
C ALA A 284 12.37 2.38 8.97
N LEU A 285 11.47 2.46 7.97
CA LEU A 285 10.37 3.43 7.99
C LEU A 285 9.42 3.16 9.17
N ALA A 286 9.12 1.90 9.47
CA ALA A 286 8.32 1.55 10.63
C ALA A 286 9.00 1.95 11.94
N ALA A 287 10.31 1.76 12.07
CA ALA A 287 11.07 2.17 13.26
C ALA A 287 11.03 3.68 13.48
N VAL A 288 11.20 4.48 12.41
CA VAL A 288 11.03 5.95 12.50
C VAL A 288 9.62 6.30 12.94
N GLY A 289 8.60 5.59 12.45
CA GLY A 289 7.22 5.72 12.92
C GLY A 289 7.09 5.42 14.42
N GLY A 290 7.78 4.40 14.93
CA GLY A 290 7.84 4.07 16.35
C GLY A 290 8.43 5.19 17.21
N VAL A 291 9.50 5.84 16.71
CA VAL A 291 10.09 7.04 17.39
C VAL A 291 9.08 8.18 17.44
N VAL A 292 8.37 8.45 16.34
CA VAL A 292 7.34 9.51 16.29
C VAL A 292 6.17 9.16 17.21
N TYR A 293 5.76 7.91 17.23
CA TYR A 293 4.69 7.42 18.12
C TYR A 293 5.05 7.62 19.61
N LEU A 294 6.31 7.37 19.98
CA LEU A 294 6.82 7.63 21.35
C LEU A 294 6.56 9.08 21.78
N LEU A 295 6.80 10.03 20.87
CA LEU A 295 6.56 11.44 21.15
C LEU A 295 5.06 11.78 21.25
N LEU A 296 4.23 11.21 20.40
CA LEU A 296 2.79 11.48 20.37
C LEU A 296 2.06 10.90 21.56
N THR A 297 2.51 9.74 22.07
CA THR A 297 1.86 9.02 23.18
C THR A 297 2.54 9.26 24.53
N GLY A 298 3.76 9.84 24.52
CA GLY A 298 4.53 10.09 25.72
C GLY A 298 5.11 8.83 26.39
N GLY A 299 5.06 7.67 25.73
CA GLY A 299 5.57 6.42 26.28
C GLY A 299 5.53 5.25 25.31
N ALA A 300 6.19 4.16 25.69
CA ALA A 300 6.18 2.90 24.97
C ALA A 300 5.08 2.00 25.55
N THR A 301 4.10 1.61 24.72
CA THR A 301 2.98 0.76 25.10
C THR A 301 3.12 -0.64 24.49
N PRO A 302 2.81 -1.73 25.21
CA PRO A 302 2.95 -3.10 24.71
C PRO A 302 2.03 -3.42 23.54
N GLN A 303 0.90 -2.71 23.40
CA GLN A 303 -0.04 -2.83 22.28
C GLN A 303 0.63 -2.56 20.93
N ALA A 304 1.64 -1.69 20.91
CA ALA A 304 2.42 -1.39 19.71
C ALA A 304 3.26 -2.56 19.17
N ALA A 305 3.55 -3.55 20.03
CA ALA A 305 4.35 -4.74 19.71
C ALA A 305 3.49 -5.95 19.33
N THR A 306 2.17 -5.86 19.40
CA THR A 306 1.27 -7.01 19.17
C THR A 306 1.13 -7.34 17.68
N SER A 307 0.79 -8.59 17.38
CA SER A 307 0.42 -9.01 16.02
C SER A 307 -0.81 -8.29 15.51
N ASP A 308 -1.73 -7.88 16.41
CA ASP A 308 -2.95 -7.14 16.06
C ASP A 308 -2.63 -5.77 15.47
N ALA A 309 -1.53 -5.14 15.92
CA ALA A 309 -1.05 -3.91 15.30
C ALA A 309 -0.64 -4.13 13.83
N THR A 310 0.01 -5.25 13.51
CA THR A 310 0.33 -5.59 12.10
C THR A 310 -0.92 -5.93 11.30
N LEU A 311 -1.89 -6.63 11.88
CA LEU A 311 -3.18 -6.91 11.23
C LEU A 311 -3.93 -5.61 10.93
N SER A 312 -3.94 -4.66 11.85
CA SER A 312 -4.52 -3.33 11.66
C SER A 312 -3.84 -2.60 10.49
N LEU A 313 -2.52 -2.65 10.37
CA LEU A 313 -1.79 -2.09 9.22
C LEU A 313 -2.18 -2.77 7.91
N LEU A 314 -2.33 -4.08 7.90
CA LEU A 314 -2.80 -4.83 6.74
C LEU A 314 -4.19 -4.36 6.31
N VAL A 315 -5.12 -4.22 7.27
CA VAL A 315 -6.47 -3.71 7.02
C VAL A 315 -6.42 -2.31 6.43
N MET A 316 -5.60 -1.40 6.97
CA MET A 316 -5.41 -0.05 6.47
C MET A 316 -4.97 -0.04 5.00
N VAL A 317 -3.97 -0.88 4.64
CA VAL A 317 -3.46 -0.97 3.27
C VAL A 317 -4.49 -1.55 2.31
N VAL A 318 -5.21 -2.61 2.71
CA VAL A 318 -6.26 -3.24 1.88
C VAL A 318 -7.44 -2.30 1.71
N LEU A 319 -7.89 -1.65 2.78
CA LEU A 319 -8.97 -0.66 2.77
C LEU A 319 -8.67 0.49 1.81
N GLY A 320 -7.45 1.00 1.87
CA GLY A 320 -6.98 2.07 0.99
C GLY A 320 -6.80 1.64 -0.46
N GLY A 321 -6.39 0.41 -0.68
CA GLY A 321 -6.05 -0.20 -1.97
C GLY A 321 -4.55 -0.39 -2.14
N SER A 322 -4.09 -1.62 -1.90
CA SER A 322 -2.68 -2.01 -1.97
C SER A 322 -2.06 -1.74 -3.35
N GLY A 323 -0.80 -1.33 -3.37
CA GLY A 323 -0.05 -1.06 -4.58
C GLY A 323 -0.42 0.24 -5.30
N THR A 324 -1.34 1.03 -4.76
CA THR A 324 -1.67 2.37 -5.28
C THR A 324 -0.79 3.44 -4.62
N ARG A 325 -0.65 4.61 -5.24
CA ARG A 325 0.23 5.68 -4.70
C ARG A 325 -0.25 6.26 -3.38
N TRP A 326 -1.58 6.36 -3.20
CA TRP A 326 -2.21 7.14 -2.13
C TRP A 326 -3.21 6.32 -1.32
N GLY A 327 -3.55 5.14 -1.83
CA GLY A 327 -4.49 4.26 -1.18
C GLY A 327 -4.09 3.95 0.26
N PRO A 328 -2.90 3.41 0.52
CA PRO A 328 -2.47 3.06 1.87
C PRO A 328 -2.50 4.23 2.83
N LEU A 329 -2.11 5.43 2.38
CA LEU A 329 -2.22 6.66 3.17
C LEU A 329 -3.67 6.95 3.56
N LEU A 330 -4.58 6.97 2.57
CA LEU A 330 -6.00 7.22 2.82
C LEU A 330 -6.63 6.15 3.70
N GLY A 331 -6.25 4.88 3.49
CA GLY A 331 -6.72 3.77 4.30
C GLY A 331 -6.27 3.89 5.77
N GLY A 332 -5.01 4.26 6.01
CA GLY A 332 -4.48 4.48 7.35
C GLY A 332 -5.16 5.66 8.06
N VAL A 333 -5.30 6.79 7.38
CA VAL A 333 -6.01 7.97 7.91
C VAL A 333 -7.46 7.63 8.25
N LEU A 334 -8.18 7.01 7.32
CA LEU A 334 -9.59 6.67 7.53
C LEU A 334 -9.78 5.64 8.64
N TYR A 335 -8.94 4.59 8.67
CA TYR A 335 -9.01 3.56 9.70
C TYR A 335 -8.78 4.13 11.10
N THR A 336 -7.76 4.96 11.27
CA THR A 336 -7.41 5.57 12.55
C THR A 336 -8.50 6.54 13.00
N TRP A 337 -8.97 7.39 12.11
CA TRP A 337 -10.07 8.31 12.37
C TRP A 337 -11.37 7.57 12.72
N ALA A 338 -11.73 6.55 11.92
CA ALA A 338 -12.93 5.75 12.16
C ALA A 338 -12.85 5.01 13.51
N GLY A 339 -11.67 4.45 13.85
CA GLY A 339 -11.45 3.78 15.12
C GLY A 339 -11.71 4.71 16.32
N HIS A 340 -11.24 5.95 16.25
CA HIS A 340 -11.48 6.96 17.28
C HIS A 340 -12.98 7.31 17.37
N ARG A 341 -13.62 7.61 16.25
CA ARG A 341 -15.05 7.97 16.19
C ARG A 341 -15.99 6.83 16.58
N LEU A 342 -15.67 5.61 16.16
CA LEU A 342 -16.45 4.44 16.56
C LEU A 342 -16.27 4.13 18.05
N GLY A 343 -15.11 4.44 18.62
CA GLY A 343 -14.89 4.37 20.07
C GLY A 343 -15.79 5.34 20.84
N ASP A 344 -15.89 6.59 20.39
CA ASP A 344 -16.78 7.60 20.99
C ASP A 344 -18.26 7.20 20.84
N LEU A 345 -18.63 6.70 19.65
CA LEU A 345 -19.98 6.22 19.38
C LEU A 345 -20.34 5.02 20.26
N ALA A 346 -19.42 4.06 20.43
CA ALA A 346 -19.61 2.88 21.24
C ALA A 346 -19.90 3.23 22.73
N ASN A 347 -19.34 4.32 23.21
CA ASN A 347 -19.54 4.84 24.57
C ASN A 347 -20.71 5.84 24.68
N SER A 348 -21.43 6.11 23.59
CA SER A 348 -22.54 7.07 23.58
C SER A 348 -23.79 6.52 24.26
N THR A 349 -24.59 7.43 24.82
CA THR A 349 -25.90 7.10 25.42
C THR A 349 -26.86 6.45 24.41
N ALA A 350 -26.75 6.79 23.14
CA ALA A 350 -27.58 6.20 22.08
C ALA A 350 -27.41 4.67 21.93
N ILE A 351 -26.20 4.13 22.22
CA ILE A 351 -25.97 2.68 22.21
C ILE A 351 -26.35 2.07 23.58
N ALA A 352 -26.22 2.82 24.67
CA ALA A 352 -26.58 2.34 26.00
C ALA A 352 -28.07 1.97 26.14
N ASP A 353 -28.96 2.65 25.40
CA ASP A 353 -30.39 2.46 25.42
C ASP A 353 -30.91 1.33 24.51
N LEU A 354 -30.00 0.67 23.74
CA LEU A 354 -30.36 -0.43 22.84
C LEU A 354 -30.57 -1.76 23.60
N PRO A 355 -31.41 -2.67 23.07
CA PRO A 355 -31.52 -4.05 23.56
C PRO A 355 -30.14 -4.74 23.62
N ALA A 356 -29.92 -5.58 24.63
CA ALA A 356 -28.64 -6.24 24.93
C ALA A 356 -28.02 -6.94 23.70
N VAL A 357 -28.86 -7.55 22.84
CA VAL A 357 -28.42 -8.27 21.62
C VAL A 357 -27.71 -7.34 20.62
N LEU A 358 -28.13 -6.08 20.51
CA LEU A 358 -27.52 -5.08 19.64
C LEU A 358 -26.45 -4.27 20.36
N ARG A 359 -26.70 -3.99 21.66
CA ARG A 359 -25.78 -3.20 22.49
C ARG A 359 -24.39 -3.85 22.61
N VAL A 360 -24.32 -5.17 22.90
CA VAL A 360 -23.03 -5.86 23.11
C VAL A 360 -22.11 -5.77 21.89
N PRO A 361 -22.51 -6.11 20.65
CA PRO A 361 -21.61 -5.96 19.50
C PRO A 361 -21.34 -4.50 19.13
N LEU A 362 -22.31 -3.60 19.26
CA LEU A 362 -22.15 -2.18 18.91
C LEU A 362 -21.32 -1.39 19.94
N SER A 363 -21.20 -1.87 21.18
CA SER A 363 -20.31 -1.29 22.19
C SER A 363 -18.83 -1.68 21.99
N GLN A 364 -18.52 -2.57 21.03
CA GLN A 364 -17.15 -2.98 20.73
C GLN A 364 -16.62 -2.26 19.47
N PRO A 365 -15.73 -1.27 19.58
CA PRO A 365 -15.21 -0.51 18.43
C PRO A 365 -14.57 -1.40 17.36
N LEU A 366 -13.88 -2.47 17.77
CA LEU A 366 -13.24 -3.42 16.86
C LEU A 366 -14.27 -4.20 16.02
N PHE A 367 -15.43 -4.52 16.57
CA PHE A 367 -16.51 -5.18 15.81
C PHE A 367 -17.05 -4.24 14.71
N LEU A 368 -17.31 -2.98 15.07
CA LEU A 368 -17.77 -1.97 14.12
C LEU A 368 -16.73 -1.72 13.01
N LEU A 369 -15.46 -1.63 13.38
CA LEU A 369 -14.34 -1.45 12.46
C LEU A 369 -14.17 -2.65 11.51
N GLY A 370 -14.31 -3.86 12.03
CA GLY A 370 -14.31 -5.09 11.24
C GLY A 370 -15.49 -5.15 10.26
N GLY A 371 -16.71 -4.79 10.72
CA GLY A 371 -17.89 -4.67 9.86
C GLY A 371 -17.71 -3.63 8.75
N LEU A 372 -17.18 -2.46 9.09
CA LEU A 372 -16.84 -1.41 8.12
C LEU A 372 -15.82 -1.93 7.08
N PHE A 373 -14.79 -2.64 7.54
CA PHE A 373 -13.79 -3.23 6.65
C PHE A 373 -14.40 -4.21 5.66
N VAL A 374 -15.23 -5.15 6.15
CA VAL A 374 -15.92 -6.13 5.30
C VAL A 374 -16.82 -5.42 4.28
N ALA A 375 -17.58 -4.43 4.73
CA ALA A 375 -18.45 -3.65 3.85
C ALA A 375 -17.65 -2.94 2.74
N VAL A 376 -16.53 -2.30 3.08
CA VAL A 376 -15.68 -1.60 2.10
C VAL A 376 -15.04 -2.59 1.13
N VAL A 377 -14.51 -3.72 1.60
CA VAL A 377 -13.89 -4.73 0.72
C VAL A 377 -14.91 -5.33 -0.24
N TYR A 378 -16.13 -5.59 0.24
CA TYR A 378 -17.22 -6.14 -0.59
C TYR A 378 -17.74 -5.13 -1.62
N LEU A 379 -17.99 -3.89 -1.19
CA LEU A 379 -18.55 -2.84 -2.07
C LEU A 379 -17.49 -2.25 -3.03
N LEU A 380 -16.23 -2.21 -2.60
CA LEU A 380 -15.13 -1.53 -3.30
C LEU A 380 -13.94 -2.49 -3.54
N PRO A 381 -14.11 -3.56 -4.33
CA PRO A 381 -13.01 -4.47 -4.65
C PRO A 381 -11.86 -3.69 -5.33
N GLY A 382 -10.75 -3.57 -4.62
CA GLY A 382 -9.57 -2.79 -5.01
C GLY A 382 -9.32 -1.52 -4.19
N GLY A 383 -10.12 -1.29 -3.13
CA GLY A 383 -9.94 -0.21 -2.15
C GLY A 383 -10.43 1.16 -2.60
N LEU A 384 -10.37 2.10 -1.66
CA LEU A 384 -10.86 3.47 -1.83
C LEU A 384 -10.18 4.23 -2.97
N ALA A 385 -8.89 3.98 -3.21
CA ALA A 385 -8.13 4.69 -4.23
C ALA A 385 -8.62 4.43 -5.68
N ARG A 386 -9.36 3.35 -5.93
CA ARG A 386 -9.92 3.02 -7.25
C ARG A 386 -11.32 3.57 -7.51
N LEU A 387 -11.98 4.11 -6.49
CA LEU A 387 -13.29 4.75 -6.60
C LEU A 387 -13.39 5.80 -7.73
N PRO A 388 -12.46 6.76 -7.85
CA PRO A 388 -12.56 7.79 -8.90
C PRO A 388 -12.49 7.22 -10.32
N ALA A 389 -11.72 6.14 -10.51
CA ALA A 389 -11.60 5.48 -11.81
C ALA A 389 -12.89 4.73 -12.19
N ARG A 390 -13.55 4.08 -11.22
CA ARG A 390 -14.83 3.38 -11.44
C ARG A 390 -15.96 4.37 -11.78
N ILE A 391 -16.10 5.45 -11.03
CA ILE A 391 -17.12 6.48 -11.28
C ILE A 391 -16.94 7.08 -12.68
N ARG A 392 -15.70 7.25 -13.16
CA ARG A 392 -15.42 7.72 -14.52
C ARG A 392 -15.77 6.68 -15.57
N ALA A 393 -15.45 5.41 -15.34
CA ALA A 393 -15.79 4.32 -16.25
C ALA A 393 -17.31 4.16 -16.41
N ASP A 394 -18.07 4.20 -15.31
CA ASP A 394 -19.53 4.15 -15.35
C ASP A 394 -20.15 5.33 -16.08
N ARG A 395 -19.60 6.54 -15.90
CA ARG A 395 -20.06 7.74 -16.64
C ARG A 395 -19.79 7.62 -18.14
N SER A 396 -18.63 7.07 -18.53
CA SER A 396 -18.30 6.87 -19.94
C SER A 396 -19.20 5.83 -20.62
N VAL A 397 -19.55 4.75 -19.92
CA VAL A 397 -20.47 3.72 -20.40
C VAL A 397 -21.91 4.27 -20.50
N ARG A 398 -22.35 5.06 -19.52
CA ARG A 398 -23.66 5.72 -19.57
C ARG A 398 -23.76 6.76 -20.70
N SER A 399 -22.71 7.56 -20.91
CA SER A 399 -22.67 8.52 -22.02
C SER A 399 -22.60 7.84 -23.40
N ALA A 400 -21.94 6.69 -23.51
CA ALA A 400 -21.94 5.89 -24.74
C ALA A 400 -23.29 5.21 -25.01
N ARG A 401 -24.02 4.81 -23.97
CA ARG A 401 -25.39 4.26 -24.09
C ARG A 401 -26.43 5.34 -24.39
N SER A 402 -26.27 6.57 -23.91
CA SER A 402 -27.17 7.69 -24.20
C SER A 402 -26.92 8.31 -25.56
N ALA A 403 -25.75 8.14 -26.16
CA ALA A 403 -25.43 8.42 -27.55
C ALA A 403 -25.85 7.20 -28.39
N GLY A 404 -27.15 6.88 -28.39
CA GLY A 404 -27.73 5.77 -29.16
C GLY A 404 -27.26 5.74 -30.60
N PRO A 405 -27.45 4.64 -31.36
CA PRO A 405 -27.00 4.51 -32.74
C PRO A 405 -27.74 5.52 -33.60
N ALA A 406 -27.25 6.76 -33.63
CA ALA A 406 -27.70 7.77 -34.56
C ALA A 406 -27.11 7.42 -35.93
N GLY A 407 -27.93 6.84 -36.78
CA GLY A 407 -27.67 6.85 -38.21
C GLY A 407 -27.42 5.51 -38.90
N ALA A 408 -28.23 4.49 -38.60
CA ALA A 408 -28.41 3.40 -39.56
C ALA A 408 -29.79 3.51 -40.26
N THR A 409 -30.07 4.69 -40.78
CA THR A 409 -31.24 4.87 -41.67
C THR A 409 -30.76 5.40 -43.02
N GLY A 410 -30.90 4.56 -44.07
CA GLY A 410 -30.94 5.03 -45.43
C GLY A 410 -29.92 4.48 -46.41
N VAL A 411 -29.83 3.16 -46.57
CA VAL A 411 -29.50 2.63 -47.89
C VAL A 411 -30.77 1.98 -48.44
N ARG A 412 -31.56 2.75 -49.20
CA ARG A 412 -32.60 2.17 -50.07
C ARG A 412 -31.90 1.38 -51.18
N PRO A 413 -32.29 0.15 -51.44
CA PRO A 413 -31.90 -0.52 -52.67
C PRO A 413 -32.69 0.10 -53.82
N THR A 414 -32.01 0.80 -54.72
CA THR A 414 -32.57 1.19 -56.03
C THR A 414 -32.75 -0.09 -56.82
N GLY A 415 -34.02 -0.46 -57.02
CA GLY A 415 -34.43 -1.54 -57.92
C GLY A 415 -34.01 -1.19 -59.34
N GLY A 416 -33.22 -2.08 -59.95
CA GLY A 416 -33.01 -2.15 -61.39
C GLY A 416 -34.06 -3.10 -61.97
N ASN A 417 -34.87 -2.59 -62.84
CA ASN A 417 -35.84 -3.34 -63.61
C ASN A 417 -35.17 -3.95 -64.86
N PRO A 418 -35.49 -5.19 -65.25
CA PRO A 418 -34.97 -5.79 -66.46
C PRO A 418 -35.88 -5.49 -67.60
N ALA A 419 -35.30 -5.10 -68.73
CA ALA A 419 -35.82 -5.29 -70.05
C ALA A 419 -34.74 -5.75 -70.99
#